data_a5cfee85134f619567a71b720ff0b849
#
_entry.id   a5cfee85134f619567a71b720ff0b849
#
_cell.length_a   1.000
_cell.length_b   1.000
_cell.length_c   1.000
_cell.angle_alpha   90.00
_cell.angle_beta   90.00
_cell.angle_gamma   90.00
#
_symmetry.space_group_name_H-M   'P 1'
#
loop_
_entity.id
_entity.type
_entity.pdbx_description
1 polymer ?
#
loop_
_entity_poly.entity_id
_entity_poly.type
_entity_poly.pdbx_seq_one_letter_code
_entity_poly.pdbx_strand_id
1 'polypeptide(L)'
;MEVIILGSGTCVPSLRRAGPAACLRVSGVTLLIDSASGTLRQLLKAGIRYDQIDYILYTHRHPDHVGELVPFIFATKYGPGFTRNSPVTIFAAEGFCKFYEDLKMAFGEWITIKDDSILFEEVPANMACAMQLPPLIIRSAPTKHTPHSLAFRIESEEGDSVVFSGDTDFSEELIDLAEEADLLVCECAAPEGLKVEGHLTPSEAGRIAALAKAKRLLLTHFYPECDRHDILTPCRKEYGGPIILAEDLMRLVLL
;
A
#
# COMPACT_ATOMS: atom_id res chain seq x y z
N MET A 1 10.55 -11.65 6.63
CA MET A 1 9.50 -10.62 6.32
C MET A 1 8.28 -11.31 5.68
N GLU A 2 7.02 -11.01 6.07
CA GLU A 2 5.80 -11.60 5.50
C GLU A 2 4.91 -10.51 4.91
N VAL A 3 4.59 -10.62 3.61
CA VAL A 3 3.66 -9.74 2.88
C VAL A 3 2.33 -10.46 2.72
N ILE A 4 1.22 -9.79 3.04
CA ILE A 4 -0.14 -10.31 2.91
C ILE A 4 -0.92 -9.31 2.06
N ILE A 5 -1.38 -9.72 0.88
CA ILE A 5 -2.25 -8.92 0.03
C ILE A 5 -3.67 -9.03 0.56
N LEU A 6 -4.19 -7.99 1.17
CA LEU A 6 -5.54 -7.97 1.73
C LEU A 6 -6.59 -7.75 0.63
N GLY A 7 -6.24 -6.95 -0.38
CA GLY A 7 -7.07 -6.71 -1.54
C GLY A 7 -6.20 -6.38 -2.75
N SER A 8 -6.51 -6.99 -3.88
CA SER A 8 -5.73 -6.95 -5.12
C SER A 8 -6.42 -6.19 -6.25
N GLY A 9 -7.60 -5.63 -6.01
CA GLY A 9 -8.40 -4.86 -6.96
C GLY A 9 -8.25 -3.35 -6.79
N THR A 10 -9.21 -2.61 -7.34
CA THR A 10 -9.26 -1.15 -7.41
C THR A 10 -10.57 -0.61 -6.80
N CYS A 11 -10.90 0.67 -7.07
CA CYS A 11 -12.18 1.28 -6.74
C CYS A 11 -13.39 0.60 -7.40
N VAL A 12 -13.21 -0.12 -8.51
CA VAL A 12 -14.31 -0.77 -9.23
C VAL A 12 -14.75 -2.02 -8.49
N PRO A 13 -16.01 -2.12 -8.04
CA PRO A 13 -16.47 -3.25 -7.26
C PRO A 13 -16.32 -4.58 -8.01
N SER A 14 -15.77 -5.58 -7.34
CA SER A 14 -15.59 -6.92 -7.83
C SER A 14 -15.92 -7.94 -6.74
N LEU A 15 -16.52 -9.05 -7.11
CA LEU A 15 -16.70 -10.20 -6.20
C LEU A 15 -15.41 -11.02 -6.04
N ARG A 16 -14.46 -10.85 -6.96
CA ARG A 16 -13.20 -11.58 -6.98
C ARG A 16 -12.11 -10.86 -6.19
N ARG A 17 -12.09 -9.51 -6.25
CA ARG A 17 -11.01 -8.69 -5.69
C ARG A 17 -11.57 -7.61 -4.78
N ALA A 18 -11.07 -7.54 -3.55
CA ALA A 18 -11.27 -6.41 -2.66
C ALA A 18 -10.41 -5.22 -3.13
N GLY A 19 -10.78 -4.01 -2.70
CA GLY A 19 -9.99 -2.81 -2.98
C GLY A 19 -8.59 -2.87 -2.38
N PRO A 20 -7.66 -2.00 -2.84
CA PRO A 20 -6.24 -2.13 -2.56
C PRO A 20 -5.91 -1.99 -1.08
N ALA A 21 -5.22 -2.98 -0.54
CA ALA A 21 -4.62 -2.97 0.79
C ALA A 21 -3.62 -4.11 0.93
N ALA A 22 -2.54 -3.89 1.65
CA ALA A 22 -1.57 -4.92 2.00
C ALA A 22 -1.15 -4.81 3.47
N CYS A 23 -0.80 -5.94 4.08
CA CYS A 23 -0.23 -5.98 5.41
C CYS A 23 1.18 -6.54 5.33
N LEU A 24 2.12 -5.90 6.00
CA LEU A 24 3.50 -6.36 6.12
C LEU A 24 3.79 -6.67 7.59
N ARG A 25 4.33 -7.86 7.86
CA ARG A 25 4.80 -8.27 9.18
C ARG A 25 6.31 -8.52 9.13
N VAL A 26 7.05 -7.78 9.94
CA VAL A 26 8.51 -7.82 9.93
C VAL A 26 9.06 -7.44 11.29
N SER A 27 10.02 -8.22 11.82
CA SER A 27 10.72 -7.94 13.09
C SER A 27 9.79 -7.60 14.26
N GLY A 28 8.61 -8.25 14.33
CA GLY A 28 7.60 -8.01 15.38
C GLY A 28 6.69 -6.81 15.15
N VAL A 29 6.90 -6.04 14.08
CA VAL A 29 6.10 -4.87 13.69
C VAL A 29 5.09 -5.26 12.61
N THR A 30 3.89 -4.72 12.69
CA THR A 30 2.82 -4.91 11.70
C THR A 30 2.46 -3.57 11.04
N LEU A 31 2.64 -3.50 9.72
CA LEU A 31 2.30 -2.33 8.92
C LEU A 31 1.09 -2.63 8.02
N LEU A 32 0.22 -1.66 7.87
CA LEU A 32 -0.85 -1.66 6.88
C LEU A 32 -0.50 -0.64 5.78
N ILE A 33 -0.49 -1.08 4.54
CA ILE A 33 -0.26 -0.23 3.37
C ILE A 33 -1.59 -0.06 2.67
N ASP A 34 -2.09 1.15 2.66
CA ASP A 34 -3.43 1.56 2.23
C ASP A 34 -4.57 0.80 2.95
N SER A 35 -5.77 1.32 2.86
CA SER A 35 -6.94 0.72 3.46
C SER A 35 -8.21 1.08 2.68
N ALA A 36 -8.46 0.34 1.60
CA ALA A 36 -9.73 0.41 0.89
C ALA A 36 -10.89 -0.01 1.79
N SER A 37 -12.11 0.37 1.40
CA SER A 37 -13.31 -0.06 2.11
C SER A 37 -13.39 -1.57 2.26
N GLY A 38 -13.60 -2.06 3.48
CA GLY A 38 -13.64 -3.49 3.83
C GLY A 38 -12.29 -4.07 4.28
N THR A 39 -11.22 -3.30 4.33
CA THR A 39 -9.89 -3.74 4.78
C THR A 39 -9.91 -4.33 6.19
N LEU A 40 -10.68 -3.76 7.12
CA LEU A 40 -10.82 -4.33 8.48
C LEU A 40 -11.35 -5.77 8.45
N ARG A 41 -12.27 -6.07 7.54
CA ARG A 41 -12.78 -7.44 7.38
C ARG A 41 -11.75 -8.37 6.74
N GLN A 42 -10.97 -7.87 5.79
CA GLN A 42 -9.88 -8.64 5.16
C GLN A 42 -8.76 -8.93 6.17
N LEU A 43 -8.40 -7.98 7.04
CA LEU A 43 -7.47 -8.23 8.16
C LEU A 43 -7.94 -9.38 9.05
N LEU A 44 -9.22 -9.37 9.46
CA LEU A 44 -9.79 -10.45 10.28
C LEU A 44 -9.77 -11.81 9.57
N LYS A 45 -10.06 -11.85 8.26
CA LYS A 45 -9.93 -13.08 7.45
C LYS A 45 -8.48 -13.56 7.37
N ALA A 46 -7.53 -12.63 7.34
CA ALA A 46 -6.10 -12.94 7.41
C ALA A 46 -5.62 -13.33 8.82
N GLY A 47 -6.51 -13.35 9.83
CA GLY A 47 -6.15 -13.64 11.22
C GLY A 47 -5.41 -12.51 11.92
N ILE A 48 -5.54 -11.29 11.43
CA ILE A 48 -4.89 -10.09 11.98
C ILE A 48 -5.98 -9.18 12.57
N ARG A 49 -5.81 -8.77 13.80
CA ARG A 49 -6.70 -7.80 14.44
C ARG A 49 -6.20 -6.38 14.14
N TYR A 50 -7.12 -5.43 13.98
CA TYR A 50 -6.75 -4.04 13.70
C TYR A 50 -5.98 -3.35 14.84
N ASP A 51 -6.07 -3.86 16.07
CA ASP A 51 -5.28 -3.39 17.22
C ASP A 51 -3.81 -3.85 17.20
N GLN A 52 -3.47 -4.78 16.32
CA GLN A 52 -2.09 -5.24 16.11
C GLN A 52 -1.33 -4.40 15.07
N ILE A 53 -1.99 -3.42 14.42
CA ILE A 53 -1.35 -2.54 13.46
C ILE A 53 -0.55 -1.48 14.22
N ASP A 54 0.76 -1.40 13.97
CA ASP A 54 1.65 -0.41 14.55
C ASP A 54 1.75 0.84 13.68
N TYR A 55 1.81 0.64 12.36
CA TYR A 55 1.91 1.70 11.36
C TYR A 55 0.89 1.53 10.24
N ILE A 56 0.38 2.66 9.74
CA ILE A 56 -0.39 2.71 8.49
C ILE A 56 0.36 3.64 7.54
N LEU A 57 0.64 3.17 6.31
CA LEU A 57 1.25 3.96 5.26
C LEU A 57 0.19 4.20 4.19
N TYR A 58 -0.23 5.44 4.01
CA TYR A 58 -1.13 5.81 2.92
C TYR A 58 -0.31 6.31 1.73
N THR A 59 -0.43 5.62 0.59
CA THR A 59 0.25 5.99 -0.64
C THR A 59 -0.32 7.30 -1.20
N HIS A 60 -1.63 7.47 -1.14
CA HIS A 60 -2.31 8.71 -1.55
C HIS A 60 -3.76 8.74 -1.00
N ARG A 61 -4.53 9.78 -1.37
CA ARG A 61 -5.83 10.07 -0.75
C ARG A 61 -7.05 9.69 -1.60
N HIS A 62 -6.89 8.87 -2.65
CA HIS A 62 -8.07 8.38 -3.37
C HIS A 62 -8.96 7.53 -2.46
N PRO A 63 -10.30 7.56 -2.66
CA PRO A 63 -11.23 6.87 -1.79
C PRO A 63 -10.98 5.37 -1.64
N ASP A 64 -10.46 4.72 -2.66
CA ASP A 64 -10.11 3.30 -2.63
C ASP A 64 -8.80 3.00 -1.89
N HIS A 65 -8.00 4.01 -1.53
CA HIS A 65 -6.81 3.83 -0.71
C HIS A 65 -7.02 4.23 0.76
N VAL A 66 -7.92 5.19 1.03
CA VAL A 66 -8.17 5.69 2.41
C VAL A 66 -9.58 5.39 2.92
N GLY A 67 -10.38 4.64 2.17
CA GLY A 67 -11.82 4.46 2.47
C GLY A 67 -12.13 3.81 3.81
N GLU A 68 -11.19 3.05 4.40
CA GLU A 68 -11.35 2.44 5.73
C GLU A 68 -10.78 3.32 6.87
N LEU A 69 -10.21 4.52 6.60
CA LEU A 69 -9.67 5.40 7.64
C LEU A 69 -10.72 5.76 8.68
N VAL A 70 -11.89 6.21 8.25
CA VAL A 70 -13.00 6.59 9.15
C VAL A 70 -13.51 5.38 9.96
N PRO A 71 -13.84 4.24 9.36
CA PRO A 71 -14.15 3.01 10.09
C PRO A 71 -13.04 2.55 11.04
N PHE A 72 -11.78 2.66 10.65
CA PHE A 72 -10.64 2.29 11.50
C PHE A 72 -10.58 3.17 12.77
N ILE A 73 -10.65 4.50 12.62
CA ILE A 73 -10.66 5.44 13.75
C ILE A 73 -11.88 5.15 14.65
N PHE A 74 -13.06 4.96 14.05
CA PHE A 74 -14.28 4.69 14.80
C PHE A 74 -14.18 3.36 15.58
N ALA A 75 -13.65 2.30 14.96
CA ALA A 75 -13.45 1.01 15.63
C ALA A 75 -12.42 1.11 16.77
N THR A 76 -11.32 1.86 16.55
CA THR A 76 -10.30 2.12 17.59
C THR A 76 -10.88 2.87 18.78
N LYS A 77 -11.78 3.83 18.52
CA LYS A 77 -12.35 4.69 19.56
C LYS A 77 -13.48 4.01 20.35
N TYR A 78 -14.32 3.19 19.71
CA TYR A 78 -15.54 2.66 20.28
C TYR A 78 -15.61 1.14 20.40
N GLY A 79 -14.58 0.42 19.99
CA GLY A 79 -14.54 -1.05 20.09
C GLY A 79 -14.64 -1.49 21.56
N PRO A 80 -15.67 -2.27 21.98
CA PRO A 80 -15.81 -2.70 23.35
C PRO A 80 -14.65 -3.63 23.76
N GLY A 81 -14.05 -3.35 24.91
CA GLY A 81 -12.90 -4.11 25.41
C GLY A 81 -11.61 -3.86 24.65
N PHE A 82 -11.58 -2.84 23.81
CA PHE A 82 -10.43 -2.44 23.04
C PHE A 82 -9.63 -1.35 23.79
N THR A 83 -8.39 -1.63 24.04
CA THR A 83 -7.41 -0.64 24.53
C THR A 83 -6.10 -0.90 23.83
N ARG A 84 -5.62 0.07 23.05
CA ARG A 84 -4.28 -0.03 22.47
C ARG A 84 -3.24 0.13 23.56
N ASN A 85 -2.20 -0.70 23.51
CA ASN A 85 -1.06 -0.58 24.42
C ASN A 85 -0.04 0.46 23.92
N SER A 86 -0.08 0.76 22.61
CA SER A 86 0.75 1.76 21.94
C SER A 86 -0.05 2.47 20.85
N PRO A 87 0.26 3.72 20.53
CA PRO A 87 -0.38 4.41 19.41
C PRO A 87 -0.14 3.68 18.09
N VAL A 88 -1.06 3.85 17.12
CA VAL A 88 -0.79 3.60 15.71
C VAL A 88 -0.33 4.91 15.08
N THR A 89 0.78 4.88 14.35
CA THR A 89 1.23 6.05 13.60
C THR A 89 0.84 5.90 12.13
N ILE A 90 0.17 6.91 11.60
CA ILE A 90 -0.26 6.99 10.20
C ILE A 90 0.69 7.92 9.46
N PHE A 91 1.43 7.37 8.50
CA PHE A 91 2.28 8.12 7.59
C PHE A 91 1.55 8.36 6.28
N ALA A 92 1.53 9.59 5.81
CA ALA A 92 0.94 9.97 4.54
C ALA A 92 1.60 11.23 3.99
N ALA A 93 1.37 11.54 2.72
CA ALA A 93 1.89 12.75 2.11
C ALA A 93 1.37 14.03 2.78
N GLU A 94 2.16 15.10 2.72
CA GLU A 94 1.79 16.45 3.17
C GLU A 94 0.35 16.83 2.78
N GLY A 95 -0.37 17.50 3.69
CA GLY A 95 -1.78 17.85 3.56
C GLY A 95 -2.74 16.77 4.05
N PHE A 96 -2.25 15.63 4.58
CA PHE A 96 -3.11 14.59 5.14
C PHE A 96 -3.76 15.01 6.46
N CYS A 97 -3.04 15.76 7.31
CA CYS A 97 -3.62 16.33 8.52
C CYS A 97 -4.80 17.26 8.20
N LYS A 98 -4.68 18.07 7.15
CA LYS A 98 -5.79 18.91 6.69
C LYS A 98 -6.96 18.07 6.16
N PHE A 99 -6.69 17.00 5.41
CA PHE A 99 -7.71 16.05 4.96
C PHE A 99 -8.46 15.41 6.15
N TYR A 100 -7.74 15.01 7.20
CA TYR A 100 -8.35 14.49 8.41
C TYR A 100 -9.23 15.55 9.12
N GLU A 101 -8.77 16.80 9.21
CA GLU A 101 -9.59 17.90 9.75
C GLU A 101 -10.89 18.10 8.95
N ASP A 102 -10.83 18.00 7.61
CA ASP A 102 -12.02 18.10 6.76
C ASP A 102 -12.98 16.91 6.97
N LEU A 103 -12.46 15.69 7.18
CA LEU A 103 -13.29 14.55 7.59
C LEU A 103 -13.95 14.78 8.96
N LYS A 104 -13.25 15.40 9.91
CA LYS A 104 -13.82 15.76 11.21
C LYS A 104 -14.97 16.76 11.08
N MET A 105 -14.93 17.67 10.11
CA MET A 105 -16.07 18.56 9.84
C MET A 105 -17.32 17.78 9.41
N ALA A 106 -17.16 16.66 8.71
CA ALA A 106 -18.27 15.83 8.25
C ALA A 106 -18.77 14.84 9.33
N PHE A 107 -17.87 14.21 10.08
CA PHE A 107 -18.18 13.14 11.03
C PHE A 107 -18.17 13.59 12.50
N GLY A 108 -17.65 14.78 12.81
CA GLY A 108 -17.63 15.36 14.15
C GLY A 108 -16.90 14.50 15.18
N GLU A 109 -17.48 14.45 16.38
CA GLU A 109 -16.94 13.74 17.53
C GLU A 109 -16.73 12.22 17.30
N TRP A 110 -17.39 11.65 16.30
CA TRP A 110 -17.29 10.21 16.03
C TRP A 110 -15.88 9.77 15.62
N ILE A 111 -15.13 10.66 14.98
CA ILE A 111 -13.75 10.39 14.58
C ILE A 111 -12.74 11.34 15.22
N THR A 112 -13.16 12.24 16.11
CA THR A 112 -12.23 13.12 16.82
C THR A 112 -11.42 12.32 17.83
N ILE A 113 -10.10 12.26 17.62
CA ILE A 113 -9.14 11.60 18.50
C ILE A 113 -8.81 12.57 19.63
N LYS A 114 -8.97 12.13 20.89
CA LYS A 114 -8.76 12.94 22.10
C LYS A 114 -7.56 12.51 22.93
N ASP A 115 -6.94 11.42 22.55
CA ASP A 115 -5.78 10.83 23.17
C ASP A 115 -4.70 10.55 22.11
N ASP A 116 -3.58 10.03 22.51
CA ASP A 116 -2.48 9.68 21.62
C ASP A 116 -2.63 8.28 20.99
N SER A 117 -3.86 7.75 20.88
CA SER A 117 -4.07 6.40 20.31
C SER A 117 -3.78 6.33 18.82
N ILE A 118 -3.87 7.44 18.10
CA ILE A 118 -3.54 7.57 16.68
C ILE A 118 -2.73 8.84 16.48
N LEU A 119 -1.55 8.71 15.86
CA LEU A 119 -0.66 9.80 15.51
C LEU A 119 -0.62 9.97 13.99
N PHE A 120 -0.49 11.19 13.51
CA PHE A 120 -0.34 11.50 12.09
C PHE A 120 1.02 12.13 11.85
N GLU A 121 1.76 11.56 10.90
CA GLU A 121 3.07 12.02 10.47
C GLU A 121 3.04 12.30 8.97
N GLU A 122 3.28 13.54 8.57
CA GLU A 122 3.30 13.94 7.17
C GLU A 122 4.69 13.76 6.56
N VAL A 123 4.72 13.17 5.37
CA VAL A 123 5.93 12.87 4.62
C VAL A 123 5.99 13.78 3.39
N PRO A 124 7.16 14.36 3.04
CA PRO A 124 7.31 15.13 1.82
C PRO A 124 6.86 14.36 0.58
N ALA A 125 6.04 15.00 -0.27
CA ALA A 125 5.49 14.39 -1.47
C ALA A 125 6.24 14.77 -2.76
N ASN A 126 7.23 15.66 -2.68
CA ASN A 126 7.97 16.20 -3.81
C ASN A 126 9.43 15.74 -3.87
N MET A 127 9.86 14.93 -2.93
CA MET A 127 11.23 14.41 -2.85
C MET A 127 11.27 13.09 -2.09
N ALA A 128 12.33 12.32 -2.33
CA ALA A 128 12.58 11.11 -1.54
C ALA A 128 12.88 11.46 -0.07
N CYS A 129 12.35 10.64 0.84
CA CYS A 129 12.53 10.79 2.28
C CYS A 129 12.87 9.44 2.91
N ALA A 130 13.55 9.46 4.06
CA ALA A 130 13.84 8.27 4.86
C ALA A 130 13.45 8.50 6.33
N MET A 131 12.67 7.58 6.87
CA MET A 131 12.21 7.55 8.26
C MET A 131 12.90 6.40 8.99
N GLN A 132 13.60 6.70 10.06
CA GLN A 132 14.26 5.72 10.92
C GLN A 132 13.27 5.29 12.01
N LEU A 133 12.73 4.08 11.89
CA LEU A 133 11.74 3.49 12.80
C LEU A 133 12.24 2.12 13.29
N PRO A 134 13.29 2.08 14.13
CA PRO A 134 13.87 0.79 14.54
C PRO A 134 12.80 -0.19 15.03
N PRO A 135 12.81 -1.46 14.58
CA PRO A 135 13.85 -2.14 13.78
C PRO A 135 13.73 -1.97 12.25
N LEU A 136 13.05 -0.94 11.76
CA LEU A 136 12.79 -0.71 10.33
C LEU A 136 13.38 0.61 9.86
N ILE A 137 13.66 0.65 8.55
CA ILE A 137 13.83 1.90 7.80
C ILE A 137 12.72 1.94 6.76
N ILE A 138 11.97 3.04 6.72
CA ILE A 138 10.97 3.28 5.69
C ILE A 138 11.45 4.43 4.81
N ARG A 139 11.53 4.18 3.50
CA ARG A 139 11.83 5.22 2.52
C ARG A 139 10.59 5.49 1.69
N SER A 140 10.40 6.74 1.27
CA SER A 140 9.34 7.13 0.35
C SER A 140 9.92 7.87 -0.86
N ALA A 141 9.22 7.80 -1.96
CA ALA A 141 9.48 8.61 -3.15
C ALA A 141 8.15 9.03 -3.79
N PRO A 142 8.10 10.20 -4.45
CA PRO A 142 6.92 10.62 -5.19
C PRO A 142 6.61 9.65 -6.34
N THR A 143 5.33 9.54 -6.71
CA THR A 143 4.89 8.77 -7.87
C THR A 143 4.19 9.67 -8.90
N LYS A 144 4.06 9.18 -10.14
CA LYS A 144 3.40 9.91 -11.22
C LYS A 144 1.91 9.59 -11.27
N HIS A 145 1.14 10.08 -10.28
CA HIS A 145 -0.30 9.86 -10.21
C HIS A 145 -1.02 11.14 -9.73
N THR A 146 -0.86 11.51 -8.47
CA THR A 146 -1.33 12.80 -7.95
C THR A 146 -0.17 13.57 -7.31
N PRO A 147 -0.29 14.90 -7.07
CA PRO A 147 0.76 15.67 -6.41
C PRO A 147 1.13 15.18 -5.00
N HIS A 148 0.30 14.33 -4.39
CA HIS A 148 0.48 13.80 -3.04
C HIS A 148 0.52 12.28 -3.03
N SER A 149 1.03 11.66 -4.09
CA SER A 149 1.19 10.21 -4.21
C SER A 149 2.62 9.77 -3.93
N LEU A 150 2.76 8.71 -3.13
CA LEU A 150 4.02 8.16 -2.65
C LEU A 150 4.09 6.66 -2.93
N ALA A 151 5.27 6.19 -3.28
CA ALA A 151 5.70 4.81 -3.12
C ALA A 151 6.46 4.67 -1.80
N PHE A 152 6.44 3.47 -1.22
CA PHE A 152 7.16 3.17 0.03
C PHE A 152 8.07 1.96 -0.13
N ARG A 153 9.30 2.06 0.38
CA ARG A 153 10.23 0.94 0.57
C ARG A 153 10.41 0.70 2.05
N ILE A 154 10.20 -0.52 2.50
CA ILE A 154 10.41 -0.96 3.87
C ILE A 154 11.60 -1.91 3.90
N GLU A 155 12.58 -1.59 4.74
CA GLU A 155 13.80 -2.35 4.93
C GLU A 155 13.87 -2.85 6.38
N SER A 156 14.20 -4.13 6.59
CA SER A 156 14.48 -4.69 7.91
C SER A 156 15.97 -4.59 8.26
N GLU A 157 16.30 -4.73 9.54
CA GLU A 157 17.70 -4.79 9.99
C GLU A 157 18.46 -6.00 9.41
N GLU A 158 17.74 -7.06 9.03
CA GLU A 158 18.32 -8.25 8.39
C GLU A 158 18.65 -8.01 6.90
N GLY A 159 18.22 -6.89 6.33
CA GLY A 159 18.49 -6.50 4.94
C GLY A 159 17.39 -6.89 3.95
N ASP A 160 16.30 -7.52 4.39
CA ASP A 160 15.14 -7.76 3.52
C ASP A 160 14.47 -6.45 3.13
N SER A 161 13.98 -6.34 1.91
CA SER A 161 13.34 -5.13 1.40
C SER A 161 12.10 -5.41 0.56
N VAL A 162 11.03 -4.63 0.82
CA VAL A 162 9.80 -4.63 0.04
C VAL A 162 9.46 -3.22 -0.40
N VAL A 163 9.10 -3.06 -1.68
CA VAL A 163 8.61 -1.80 -2.22
C VAL A 163 7.14 -1.93 -2.61
N PHE A 164 6.33 -0.97 -2.21
CA PHE A 164 4.94 -0.80 -2.64
C PHE A 164 4.86 0.45 -3.52
N SER A 165 4.47 0.28 -4.77
CA SER A 165 4.43 1.39 -5.73
C SER A 165 3.35 2.45 -5.40
N GLY A 166 2.26 2.05 -4.71
CA GLY A 166 1.01 2.80 -4.81
C GLY A 166 0.59 2.93 -6.27
N ASP A 167 -0.28 3.88 -6.57
CA ASP A 167 -0.67 4.19 -7.95
C ASP A 167 0.37 5.08 -8.61
N THR A 168 0.71 4.77 -9.86
CA THR A 168 1.73 5.51 -10.61
C THR A 168 1.66 5.25 -12.11
N ASP A 169 2.01 6.23 -12.91
CA ASP A 169 2.50 6.00 -14.26
C ASP A 169 3.99 5.62 -14.23
N PHE A 170 4.62 5.37 -15.39
CA PHE A 170 6.03 5.03 -15.47
C PHE A 170 6.90 6.13 -14.82
N SER A 171 7.62 5.79 -13.75
CA SER A 171 8.35 6.71 -12.88
C SER A 171 9.80 6.26 -12.68
N GLU A 172 10.74 7.19 -12.86
CA GLU A 172 12.16 6.96 -12.55
C GLU A 172 12.37 6.92 -11.03
N GLU A 173 11.63 7.72 -10.28
CA GLU A 173 11.68 7.75 -8.81
C GLU A 173 11.27 6.39 -8.19
N LEU A 174 10.30 5.70 -8.81
CA LEU A 174 9.94 4.34 -8.38
C LEU A 174 11.04 3.34 -8.75
N ILE A 175 11.69 3.47 -9.91
CA ILE A 175 12.81 2.60 -10.31
C ILE A 175 13.95 2.72 -9.30
N ASP A 176 14.33 3.95 -8.95
CA ASP A 176 15.40 4.22 -7.98
C ASP A 176 15.02 3.69 -6.58
N LEU A 177 13.77 3.91 -6.12
CA LEU A 177 13.30 3.41 -4.84
C LEU A 177 13.30 1.88 -4.78
N ALA A 178 12.98 1.22 -5.89
CA ALA A 178 12.88 -0.24 -6.00
C ALA A 178 14.20 -0.92 -6.34
N GLU A 179 15.32 -0.18 -6.43
CA GLU A 179 16.62 -0.77 -6.79
C GLU A 179 16.96 -1.96 -5.90
N GLU A 180 17.21 -3.12 -6.54
CA GLU A 180 17.57 -4.40 -5.95
C GLU A 180 16.63 -4.89 -4.83
N ALA A 181 15.35 -4.42 -4.80
CA ALA A 181 14.37 -4.87 -3.82
C ALA A 181 14.12 -6.38 -3.90
N ASP A 182 13.94 -7.04 -2.74
CA ASP A 182 13.61 -8.47 -2.68
C ASP A 182 12.22 -8.74 -3.24
N LEU A 183 11.30 -7.78 -3.09
CA LEU A 183 9.97 -7.81 -3.68
C LEU A 183 9.53 -6.39 -4.06
N LEU A 184 9.16 -6.21 -5.32
CA LEU A 184 8.41 -5.06 -5.79
C LEU A 184 6.93 -5.44 -5.91
N VAL A 185 6.08 -4.88 -5.06
CA VAL A 185 4.62 -4.92 -5.15
C VAL A 185 4.22 -3.72 -6.00
N CYS A 186 3.87 -3.96 -7.24
CA CYS A 186 3.64 -2.93 -8.26
C CYS A 186 2.21 -2.96 -8.76
N GLU A 187 1.62 -1.79 -8.90
CA GLU A 187 0.33 -1.66 -9.57
C GLU A 187 0.42 -2.12 -11.04
N CYS A 188 -0.69 -2.60 -11.55
CA CYS A 188 -0.90 -2.99 -12.94
C CYS A 188 -2.38 -2.84 -13.25
N ALA A 189 -2.87 -1.62 -13.26
CA ALA A 189 -4.31 -1.34 -13.23
C ALA A 189 -5.02 -1.76 -14.52
N ALA A 190 -4.37 -1.62 -15.67
CA ALA A 190 -5.02 -1.86 -16.96
C ALA A 190 -4.27 -2.89 -17.82
N PRO A 191 -4.99 -3.72 -18.59
CA PRO A 191 -4.36 -4.64 -19.52
C PRO A 191 -3.62 -3.90 -20.64
N GLU A 192 -2.72 -4.60 -21.32
CA GLU A 192 -2.02 -4.07 -22.47
C GLU A 192 -3.00 -3.54 -23.54
N GLY A 193 -2.72 -2.32 -24.03
CA GLY A 193 -3.58 -1.64 -25.01
C GLY A 193 -4.83 -0.95 -24.46
N LEU A 194 -5.10 -1.05 -23.14
CA LEU A 194 -6.20 -0.37 -22.45
C LEU A 194 -5.68 0.55 -21.33
N LYS A 195 -4.51 1.15 -21.54
CA LYS A 195 -3.85 2.00 -20.53
C LYS A 195 -4.78 3.10 -20.02
N VAL A 196 -4.79 3.26 -18.70
CA VAL A 196 -5.40 4.38 -17.99
C VAL A 196 -4.31 5.36 -17.60
N GLU A 197 -4.50 6.64 -17.84
CA GLU A 197 -3.55 7.70 -17.47
C GLU A 197 -3.30 7.69 -15.96
N GLY A 198 -2.04 7.83 -15.57
CA GLY A 198 -1.63 7.78 -14.15
C GLY A 198 -1.49 6.38 -13.58
N HIS A 199 -1.61 5.33 -14.41
CA HIS A 199 -1.47 3.92 -14.02
C HIS A 199 -0.59 3.14 -15.00
N LEU A 200 -0.13 1.96 -14.58
CA LEU A 200 0.74 1.09 -15.36
C LEU A 200 -0.02 0.01 -16.13
N THR A 201 0.56 -0.36 -17.28
CA THR A 201 0.26 -1.61 -17.99
C THR A 201 1.23 -2.72 -17.56
N PRO A 202 0.96 -3.99 -17.90
CA PRO A 202 1.86 -5.10 -17.57
C PRO A 202 3.28 -4.93 -18.11
N SER A 203 3.44 -4.43 -19.33
CA SER A 203 4.77 -4.20 -19.92
C SER A 203 5.52 -3.08 -19.19
N GLU A 204 4.85 -2.01 -18.83
CA GLU A 204 5.46 -0.90 -18.07
C GLU A 204 5.89 -1.35 -16.66
N ALA A 205 5.04 -2.10 -15.93
CA ALA A 205 5.39 -2.66 -14.63
C ALA A 205 6.58 -3.63 -14.73
N GLY A 206 6.60 -4.49 -15.76
CA GLY A 206 7.73 -5.37 -16.05
C GLY A 206 9.01 -4.59 -16.32
N ARG A 207 8.94 -3.52 -17.12
CA ARG A 207 10.08 -2.67 -17.43
C ARG A 207 10.63 -1.95 -16.19
N ILE A 208 9.76 -1.44 -15.30
CA ILE A 208 10.19 -0.87 -14.01
C ILE A 208 10.94 -1.92 -13.20
N ALA A 209 10.40 -3.13 -13.04
CA ALA A 209 11.04 -4.20 -12.29
C ALA A 209 12.40 -4.61 -12.87
N ALA A 210 12.54 -4.63 -14.20
CA ALA A 210 13.79 -4.94 -14.89
C ALA A 210 14.85 -3.84 -14.67
N LEU A 211 14.48 -2.58 -14.82
CA LEU A 211 15.37 -1.43 -14.62
C LEU A 211 15.81 -1.31 -13.17
N ALA A 212 14.90 -1.52 -12.21
CA ALA A 212 15.18 -1.56 -10.79
C ALA A 212 15.97 -2.82 -10.36
N LYS A 213 16.15 -3.81 -11.23
CA LYS A 213 16.73 -5.12 -10.88
C LYS A 213 16.04 -5.79 -9.68
N ALA A 214 14.74 -5.56 -9.52
CA ALA A 214 13.99 -6.18 -8.46
C ALA A 214 14.10 -7.71 -8.53
N LYS A 215 14.27 -8.39 -7.39
CA LYS A 215 14.47 -9.84 -7.38
C LYS A 215 13.18 -10.61 -7.67
N ARG A 216 12.02 -10.05 -7.28
CA ARG A 216 10.67 -10.58 -7.55
C ARG A 216 9.71 -9.43 -7.81
N LEU A 217 8.75 -9.65 -8.70
CA LEU A 217 7.67 -8.71 -9.03
C LEU A 217 6.32 -9.33 -8.66
N LEU A 218 5.51 -8.62 -7.87
CA LEU A 218 4.12 -8.94 -7.61
C LEU A 218 3.26 -7.83 -8.20
N LEU A 219 2.40 -8.19 -9.17
CA LEU A 219 1.45 -7.28 -9.79
C LEU A 219 0.14 -7.27 -9.01
N THR A 220 -0.39 -6.08 -8.76
CA THR A 220 -1.63 -5.87 -7.99
C THR A 220 -2.43 -4.70 -8.56
N HIS A 221 -3.48 -4.27 -7.87
CA HIS A 221 -4.32 -3.12 -8.26
C HIS A 221 -5.01 -3.32 -9.61
N PHE A 222 -5.62 -4.50 -9.79
CA PHE A 222 -6.22 -4.88 -11.07
C PHE A 222 -7.63 -4.34 -11.23
N TYR A 223 -7.90 -3.59 -12.30
CA TYR A 223 -9.27 -3.37 -12.77
C TYR A 223 -9.91 -4.70 -13.22
N PRO A 224 -11.25 -4.82 -13.19
CA PRO A 224 -11.93 -6.07 -13.59
C PRO A 224 -11.59 -6.56 -15.00
N GLU A 225 -11.19 -5.66 -15.90
CA GLU A 225 -10.72 -5.96 -17.24
C GLU A 225 -9.47 -6.84 -17.24
N CYS A 226 -8.59 -6.66 -16.26
CA CYS A 226 -7.38 -7.47 -16.15
C CYS A 226 -7.66 -8.96 -15.97
N ASP A 227 -8.78 -9.31 -15.33
CA ASP A 227 -9.19 -10.71 -15.15
C ASP A 227 -9.61 -11.42 -16.44
N ARG A 228 -9.75 -10.67 -17.53
CA ARG A 228 -10.17 -11.17 -18.86
C ARG A 228 -9.05 -11.11 -19.90
N HIS A 229 -7.88 -10.61 -19.51
CA HIS A 229 -6.75 -10.40 -20.42
C HIS A 229 -5.50 -11.11 -19.88
N ASP A 230 -4.56 -11.38 -20.78
CA ASP A 230 -3.25 -11.91 -20.42
C ASP A 230 -2.37 -10.78 -19.88
N ILE A 231 -2.21 -10.78 -18.57
CA ILE A 231 -1.35 -9.82 -17.86
C ILE A 231 0.10 -10.32 -17.82
N LEU A 232 0.29 -11.64 -17.79
CA LEU A 232 1.60 -12.23 -17.54
C LEU A 232 2.54 -12.13 -18.75
N THR A 233 2.06 -12.44 -19.95
CA THR A 233 2.90 -12.48 -21.16
C THR A 233 3.52 -11.12 -21.52
N PRO A 234 2.77 -9.99 -21.53
CA PRO A 234 3.38 -8.67 -21.78
C PRO A 234 4.43 -8.31 -20.73
N CYS A 235 4.14 -8.54 -19.45
CA CYS A 235 5.08 -8.28 -18.36
C CYS A 235 6.37 -9.12 -18.50
N ARG A 236 6.23 -10.41 -18.82
CA ARG A 236 7.36 -11.34 -18.96
C ARG A 236 8.29 -11.02 -20.14
N LYS A 237 7.82 -10.30 -21.14
CA LYS A 237 8.68 -9.82 -22.24
C LYS A 237 9.70 -8.78 -21.76
N GLU A 238 9.35 -8.02 -20.74
CA GLU A 238 10.16 -6.94 -20.18
C GLU A 238 10.99 -7.38 -18.97
N TYR A 239 10.45 -8.32 -18.15
CA TYR A 239 11.10 -8.75 -16.92
C TYR A 239 11.31 -10.26 -16.89
N GLY A 240 12.58 -10.66 -16.79
CA GLY A 240 12.99 -12.08 -16.78
C GLY A 240 12.93 -12.77 -15.41
N GLY A 241 12.70 -12.03 -14.34
CA GLY A 241 12.61 -12.58 -12.98
C GLY A 241 11.25 -13.21 -12.65
N PRO A 242 11.05 -13.70 -11.42
CA PRO A 242 9.78 -14.25 -10.96
C PRO A 242 8.67 -13.19 -10.94
N ILE A 243 7.54 -13.48 -11.60
CA ILE A 243 6.34 -12.63 -11.64
C ILE A 243 5.20 -13.35 -10.93
N ILE A 244 4.54 -12.66 -10.02
CA ILE A 244 3.39 -13.15 -9.24
C ILE A 244 2.21 -12.24 -9.54
N LEU A 245 1.05 -12.80 -9.83
CA LEU A 245 -0.21 -12.06 -9.91
C LEU A 245 -0.89 -12.12 -8.54
N ALA A 246 -1.16 -10.97 -7.96
CA ALA A 246 -1.78 -10.89 -6.65
C ALA A 246 -3.20 -11.47 -6.64
N GLU A 247 -3.52 -12.16 -5.56
CA GLU A 247 -4.88 -12.55 -5.18
C GLU A 247 -5.16 -12.09 -3.75
N ASP A 248 -6.43 -11.87 -3.43
CA ASP A 248 -6.83 -11.50 -2.09
C ASP A 248 -6.42 -12.56 -1.08
N LEU A 249 -5.90 -12.12 0.07
CA LEU A 249 -5.40 -12.94 1.18
C LEU A 249 -4.15 -13.79 0.83
N MET A 250 -3.51 -13.55 -0.33
CA MET A 250 -2.23 -14.17 -0.67
C MET A 250 -1.17 -13.79 0.36
N ARG A 251 -0.32 -14.77 0.72
CA ARG A 251 0.81 -14.60 1.65
C ARG A 251 2.11 -14.94 0.97
N LEU A 252 3.10 -14.09 1.16
CA LEU A 252 4.46 -14.26 0.65
C LEU A 252 5.46 -14.08 1.79
N VAL A 253 6.30 -15.06 2.00
CA VAL A 253 7.42 -14.97 2.95
C VAL A 253 8.69 -14.65 2.15
N LEU A 254 9.41 -13.62 2.57
CA LEU A 254 10.73 -13.28 2.09
C LEU A 254 11.73 -13.99 3.01
N LEU A 255 12.59 -14.81 2.40
CA LEU A 255 13.64 -15.61 3.06
C LEU A 255 14.99 -15.03 2.71
#